data_d1a2d3df36c80143d3d29a30968f6815
#
_entry.id   d1a2d3df36c80143d3d29a30968f6815
#
_cell.length_a   1.000
_cell.length_b   1.000
_cell.length_c   1.000
_cell.angle_alpha   90.00
_cell.angle_beta   90.00
_cell.angle_gamma   90.00
#
_symmetry.space_group_name_H-M   'P 1'
#
loop_
_entity.id
_entity.type
_entity.pdbx_description
1 polymer ?
#
loop_
_entity_poly.entity_id
_entity_poly.type
_entity_poly.pdbx_seq_one_letter_code
_entity_poly.pdbx_strand_id
1 'polypeptide(L)'
;GAPIILSMIINAEKNEIKQINNKVNIMTAAAAPPPAILAGIENKGFDVTHVYGLTEVYGPAVVCEWKEKWNTLEAGPKSEKKARQGVQYPSLEELSIRDPETMKAVPKDGETIGEVMMRGNMVMKGYHDNINATKESFLGDWFHTGDLGVMHEDGYIELKDRSKDIIISGGENISSIEIEETLYKNTKVLIAAVVAIPDKKWGETPCAFIELKKDCKATEKEIIDFCKSHMANFKCPKKIIFQIIPKTSTGKIQKFQLREIVKEL
;
A
#
# COMPACT_ATOMS: atom_id res chain seq x y z
N GLY A 1 13.33 -3.18 -6.25
CA GLY A 1 13.33 -1.74 -5.87
C GLY A 1 12.06 -1.33 -5.15
N ALA A 2 12.03 -0.15 -4.56
CA ALA A 2 10.79 0.42 -4.00
C ALA A 2 9.90 0.98 -5.13
N PRO A 3 8.57 1.12 -4.93
CA PRO A 3 7.65 1.64 -5.94
C PRO A 3 8.03 3.02 -6.49
N ILE A 4 8.69 3.87 -5.70
CA ILE A 4 9.19 5.17 -6.16
C ILE A 4 10.17 5.04 -7.33
N ILE A 5 10.99 3.98 -7.37
CA ILE A 5 11.91 3.74 -8.49
C ILE A 5 11.14 3.44 -9.76
N LEU A 6 10.06 2.65 -9.66
CA LEU A 6 9.17 2.38 -10.80
C LEU A 6 8.54 3.68 -11.32
N SER A 7 8.08 4.52 -10.39
CA SER A 7 7.51 5.83 -10.70
C SER A 7 8.51 6.76 -11.40
N MET A 8 9.78 6.77 -10.95
CA MET A 8 10.85 7.54 -11.60
C MET A 8 11.10 7.06 -13.03
N ILE A 9 11.17 5.75 -13.26
CA ILE A 9 11.35 5.18 -14.60
C ILE A 9 10.18 5.54 -15.52
N ILE A 10 8.94 5.50 -15.01
CA ILE A 10 7.75 5.83 -15.79
C ILE A 10 7.75 7.30 -16.22
N ASN A 11 8.17 8.19 -15.31
CA ASN A 11 8.11 9.64 -15.51
C ASN A 11 9.43 10.24 -16.05
N ALA A 12 10.46 9.42 -16.31
CA ALA A 12 11.71 9.87 -16.90
C ALA A 12 11.50 10.46 -18.31
N GLU A 13 12.27 11.49 -18.67
CA GLU A 13 12.21 12.13 -19.98
C GLU A 13 12.65 11.17 -21.09
N LYS A 14 12.09 11.31 -22.30
CA LYS A 14 12.36 10.39 -23.42
C LYS A 14 13.85 10.28 -23.78
N ASN A 15 14.62 11.34 -23.55
CA ASN A 15 16.08 11.40 -23.76
C ASN A 15 16.88 10.67 -22.69
N GLU A 16 16.29 10.38 -21.53
CA GLU A 16 16.93 9.68 -20.43
C GLU A 16 16.70 8.15 -20.49
N ILE A 17 15.74 7.71 -21.31
CA ILE A 17 15.37 6.29 -21.41
C ILE A 17 15.92 5.71 -22.71
N LYS A 18 16.77 4.70 -22.60
CA LYS A 18 17.13 3.86 -23.74
C LYS A 18 16.03 2.82 -23.99
N GLN A 19 15.83 2.48 -25.27
CA GLN A 19 14.93 1.41 -25.64
C GLN A 19 15.40 0.08 -25.00
N ILE A 20 14.52 -0.58 -24.28
CA ILE A 20 14.80 -1.90 -23.69
C ILE A 20 14.41 -2.95 -24.71
N ASN A 21 15.40 -3.69 -25.20
CA ASN A 21 15.20 -4.74 -26.21
C ASN A 21 14.92 -6.12 -25.59
N ASN A 22 15.20 -6.29 -24.31
CA ASN A 22 15.00 -7.54 -23.59
C ASN A 22 13.98 -7.33 -22.46
N LYS A 23 13.26 -8.39 -22.10
CA LYS A 23 12.40 -8.39 -20.92
C LYS A 23 13.28 -8.20 -19.66
N VAL A 24 12.95 -7.20 -18.84
CA VAL A 24 13.65 -6.93 -17.58
C VAL A 24 12.75 -7.31 -16.42
N ASN A 25 13.20 -8.25 -15.60
CA ASN A 25 12.48 -8.64 -14.39
C ASN A 25 12.83 -7.70 -13.24
N ILE A 26 11.81 -7.16 -12.59
CA ILE A 26 11.94 -6.30 -11.40
C ILE A 26 11.15 -6.91 -10.24
N MET A 27 11.78 -6.98 -9.08
CA MET A 27 11.11 -7.27 -7.83
C MET A 27 10.87 -5.95 -7.08
N THR A 28 9.63 -5.69 -6.66
CA THR A 28 9.25 -4.49 -5.90
C THR A 28 8.72 -4.85 -4.52
N ALA A 29 9.08 -4.03 -3.53
CA ALA A 29 8.72 -4.19 -2.12
C ALA A 29 8.74 -2.84 -1.38
N ALA A 30 8.55 -2.86 -0.08
CA ALA A 30 8.58 -1.76 0.88
C ALA A 30 7.29 -0.93 0.99
N ALA A 31 6.48 -0.87 -0.04
CA ALA A 31 5.12 -0.32 -0.03
C ALA A 31 4.30 -1.03 -1.11
N ALA A 32 2.99 -1.02 -1.00
CA ALA A 32 2.12 -1.54 -2.05
C ALA A 32 2.26 -0.66 -3.30
N PRO A 33 2.64 -1.22 -4.46
CA PRO A 33 2.71 -0.45 -5.70
C PRO A 33 1.29 -0.22 -6.22
N PRO A 34 0.90 1.05 -6.48
CA PRO A 34 -0.40 1.32 -7.10
C PRO A 34 -0.55 0.58 -8.44
N PRO A 35 -1.73 0.02 -8.77
CA PRO A 35 -1.97 -0.69 -10.03
C PRO A 35 -1.58 0.13 -11.27
N ALA A 36 -1.82 1.46 -11.24
CA ALA A 36 -1.44 2.37 -12.32
C ALA A 36 0.08 2.43 -12.56
N ILE A 37 0.89 2.33 -11.49
CA ILE A 37 2.35 2.29 -11.59
C ILE A 37 2.80 0.95 -12.18
N LEU A 38 2.18 -0.15 -11.78
CA LEU A 38 2.48 -1.47 -12.35
C LEU A 38 2.17 -1.53 -13.84
N ALA A 39 0.99 -1.06 -14.26
CA ALA A 39 0.64 -0.97 -15.67
C ALA A 39 1.62 -0.08 -16.46
N GLY A 40 2.00 1.07 -15.91
CA GLY A 40 2.92 2.01 -16.56
C GLY A 40 4.31 1.43 -16.79
N ILE A 41 4.84 0.68 -15.82
CA ILE A 41 6.18 0.09 -15.95
C ILE A 41 6.20 -1.14 -16.88
N GLU A 42 5.13 -1.94 -16.89
CA GLU A 42 4.99 -3.06 -17.83
C GLU A 42 4.95 -2.58 -19.29
N ASN A 43 4.29 -1.46 -19.56
CA ASN A 43 4.26 -0.84 -20.90
C ASN A 43 5.66 -0.38 -21.37
N LYS A 44 6.63 -0.30 -20.46
CA LYS A 44 8.04 0.00 -20.76
C LYS A 44 8.92 -1.26 -20.91
N GLY A 45 8.33 -2.47 -20.90
CA GLY A 45 9.04 -3.73 -21.13
C GLY A 45 9.57 -4.41 -19.85
N PHE A 46 9.12 -3.96 -18.69
CA PHE A 46 9.47 -4.60 -17.42
C PHE A 46 8.43 -5.64 -17.02
N ASP A 47 8.87 -6.71 -16.38
CA ASP A 47 8.00 -7.67 -15.69
C ASP A 47 8.19 -7.51 -14.19
N VAL A 48 7.12 -7.15 -13.49
CA VAL A 48 7.18 -6.81 -12.07
C VAL A 48 6.63 -7.95 -11.23
N THR A 49 7.43 -8.39 -10.26
CA THR A 49 6.97 -9.26 -9.17
C THR A 49 6.86 -8.45 -7.89
N HIS A 50 5.67 -8.39 -7.33
CA HIS A 50 5.44 -7.76 -6.04
C HIS A 50 5.75 -8.75 -4.92
N VAL A 51 6.50 -8.32 -3.91
CA VAL A 51 6.79 -9.10 -2.70
C VAL A 51 6.51 -8.28 -1.46
N TYR A 52 6.11 -8.95 -0.40
CA TYR A 52 5.80 -8.33 0.88
C TYR A 52 6.56 -9.03 2.01
N GLY A 53 6.99 -8.24 2.96
CA GLY A 53 7.63 -8.68 4.19
C GLY A 53 8.12 -7.50 5.00
N LEU A 54 8.63 -7.79 6.17
CA LEU A 54 9.14 -6.84 7.17
C LEU A 54 10.51 -7.30 7.65
N THR A 55 11.24 -6.44 8.32
CA THR A 55 12.51 -6.79 8.99
C THR A 55 12.30 -7.94 9.97
N GLU A 56 11.16 -7.92 10.64
CA GLU A 56 10.73 -8.88 11.66
C GLU A 56 10.51 -10.30 11.12
N VAL A 57 10.43 -10.47 9.80
CA VAL A 57 10.29 -11.77 9.15
C VAL A 57 11.44 -12.06 8.17
N TYR A 58 12.59 -11.41 8.38
CA TYR A 58 13.83 -11.62 7.64
C TYR A 58 13.75 -11.28 6.13
N GLY A 59 12.89 -10.36 5.75
CA GLY A 59 12.73 -9.90 4.36
C GLY A 59 11.42 -10.35 3.72
N PRO A 60 11.38 -10.62 2.40
CA PRO A 60 10.16 -11.06 1.76
C PRO A 60 9.69 -12.41 2.32
N ALA A 61 8.46 -12.45 2.80
CA ALA A 61 7.77 -13.64 3.29
C ALA A 61 6.55 -14.01 2.42
N VAL A 62 6.16 -13.11 1.51
CA VAL A 62 5.00 -13.25 0.62
C VAL A 62 5.39 -12.78 -0.79
N VAL A 63 4.90 -13.47 -1.81
CA VAL A 63 5.16 -13.16 -3.22
C VAL A 63 3.87 -13.18 -4.02
N CYS A 64 3.67 -12.19 -4.86
CA CYS A 64 2.61 -12.19 -5.86
C CYS A 64 3.03 -13.12 -7.03
N GLU A 65 2.91 -14.42 -6.81
CA GLU A 65 3.20 -15.43 -7.83
C GLU A 65 2.22 -15.27 -8.99
N TRP A 66 2.75 -15.22 -10.22
CA TRP A 66 1.94 -15.01 -11.41
C TRP A 66 1.32 -16.33 -11.86
N LYS A 67 0.00 -16.38 -12.05
CA LYS A 67 -0.70 -17.55 -12.60
C LYS A 67 -0.92 -17.38 -14.11
N GLU A 68 -0.56 -18.36 -14.91
CA GLU A 68 -0.70 -18.31 -16.39
C GLU A 68 -2.10 -17.92 -16.87
N LYS A 69 -3.15 -18.38 -16.18
CA LYS A 69 -4.54 -18.03 -16.48
C LYS A 69 -4.83 -16.52 -16.44
N TRP A 70 -3.98 -15.72 -15.78
CA TRP A 70 -4.13 -14.27 -15.73
C TRP A 70 -3.56 -13.56 -16.96
N ASN A 71 -2.84 -14.25 -17.83
CA ASN A 71 -2.33 -13.68 -19.07
C ASN A 71 -3.44 -13.22 -20.02
N THR A 72 -4.62 -13.82 -19.92
CA THR A 72 -5.81 -13.50 -20.74
C THR A 72 -6.63 -12.33 -20.21
N LEU A 73 -6.30 -11.80 -19.03
CA LEU A 73 -6.99 -10.66 -18.44
C LEU A 73 -6.64 -9.37 -19.20
N GLU A 74 -7.60 -8.45 -19.24
CA GLU A 74 -7.37 -7.08 -19.68
C GLU A 74 -6.39 -6.34 -18.76
N ALA A 75 -5.81 -5.24 -19.23
CA ALA A 75 -4.74 -4.51 -18.54
C ALA A 75 -5.13 -4.06 -17.12
N GLY A 76 -6.36 -3.59 -16.90
CA GLY A 76 -6.85 -3.18 -15.58
C GLY A 76 -6.86 -4.33 -14.57
N PRO A 77 -7.69 -5.37 -14.77
CA PRO A 77 -7.74 -6.54 -13.90
C PRO A 77 -6.39 -7.23 -13.72
N LYS A 78 -5.54 -7.22 -14.76
CA LYS A 78 -4.17 -7.76 -14.69
C LYS A 78 -3.32 -6.99 -13.69
N SER A 79 -3.36 -5.66 -13.72
CA SER A 79 -2.61 -4.79 -12.82
C SER A 79 -3.11 -4.91 -11.37
N GLU A 80 -4.41 -5.06 -11.16
CA GLU A 80 -5.01 -5.33 -9.85
C GLU A 80 -4.50 -6.64 -9.25
N LYS A 81 -4.45 -7.73 -10.07
CA LYS A 81 -3.86 -9.00 -9.60
C LYS A 81 -2.39 -8.85 -9.21
N LYS A 82 -1.60 -8.09 -9.97
CA LYS A 82 -0.18 -7.83 -9.68
C LYS A 82 0.04 -6.92 -8.46
N ALA A 83 -0.90 -6.07 -8.13
CA ALA A 83 -0.81 -5.18 -6.97
C ALA A 83 -0.99 -5.93 -5.65
N ARG A 84 -1.64 -7.10 -5.64
CA ARG A 84 -1.78 -7.92 -4.42
C ARG A 84 -0.42 -8.36 -3.91
N GLN A 85 -0.31 -8.61 -2.59
CA GLN A 85 0.92 -9.09 -1.97
C GLN A 85 1.20 -10.55 -2.34
N GLY A 86 0.15 -11.37 -2.47
CA GLY A 86 0.26 -12.72 -2.98
C GLY A 86 0.14 -13.84 -1.93
N VAL A 87 0.98 -14.84 -2.06
CA VAL A 87 0.98 -16.06 -1.23
C VAL A 87 2.28 -16.19 -0.44
N GLN A 88 2.25 -16.96 0.64
CA GLN A 88 3.43 -17.18 1.48
C GLN A 88 4.60 -17.85 0.72
N TYR A 89 5.81 -17.50 1.11
CA TYR A 89 7.02 -18.23 0.69
C TYR A 89 7.04 -19.63 1.31
N PRO A 90 7.69 -20.62 0.65
CA PRO A 90 7.84 -21.96 1.19
C PRO A 90 8.55 -22.02 2.55
N SER A 91 9.35 -21.00 2.89
CA SER A 91 10.09 -20.89 4.15
C SER A 91 9.26 -20.28 5.29
N LEU A 92 8.10 -19.67 5.00
CA LEU A 92 7.15 -19.23 6.02
C LEU A 92 6.18 -20.39 6.32
N GLU A 93 6.04 -20.76 7.57
CA GLU A 93 5.19 -21.89 7.94
C GLU A 93 3.70 -21.56 7.80
N GLU A 94 3.27 -20.38 8.29
CA GLU A 94 1.88 -19.97 8.21
C GLU A 94 1.74 -18.48 7.95
N LEU A 95 0.82 -18.15 7.03
CA LEU A 95 0.31 -16.80 6.72
C LEU A 95 -1.21 -16.80 6.93
N SER A 96 -1.73 -15.88 7.72
CA SER A 96 -3.17 -15.78 7.98
C SER A 96 -3.61 -14.33 8.10
N ILE A 97 -4.84 -14.05 7.68
CA ILE A 97 -5.53 -12.82 8.04
C ILE A 97 -6.48 -13.16 9.18
N ARG A 98 -6.35 -12.47 10.30
CA ARG A 98 -7.08 -12.78 11.53
C ARG A 98 -7.69 -11.52 12.15
N ASP A 99 -8.81 -11.69 12.78
CA ASP A 99 -9.35 -10.71 13.71
C ASP A 99 -8.41 -10.60 14.93
N PRO A 100 -7.85 -9.41 15.22
CA PRO A 100 -6.82 -9.26 16.25
C PRO A 100 -7.35 -9.46 17.68
N GLU A 101 -8.68 -9.36 17.92
CA GLU A 101 -9.28 -9.54 19.23
C GLU A 101 -9.63 -11.01 19.49
N THR A 102 -10.27 -11.65 18.52
CA THR A 102 -10.74 -13.04 18.67
C THR A 102 -9.73 -14.08 18.22
N MET A 103 -8.68 -13.68 17.53
CA MET A 103 -7.65 -14.52 16.89
C MET A 103 -8.22 -15.53 15.86
N LYS A 104 -9.47 -15.38 15.45
CA LYS A 104 -10.08 -16.23 14.42
C LYS A 104 -9.67 -15.74 13.03
N ALA A 105 -9.40 -16.70 12.14
CA ALA A 105 -9.15 -16.37 10.74
C ALA A 105 -10.42 -15.76 10.12
N VAL A 106 -10.23 -14.71 9.32
CA VAL A 106 -11.33 -14.09 8.56
C VAL A 106 -11.72 -14.96 7.35
N PRO A 107 -12.93 -14.82 6.81
CA PRO A 107 -13.33 -15.48 5.57
C PRO A 107 -12.38 -15.14 4.40
N LYS A 108 -12.29 -16.04 3.41
CA LYS A 108 -11.52 -15.82 2.18
C LYS A 108 -12.41 -15.18 1.11
N ASP A 109 -13.06 -14.07 1.43
CA ASP A 109 -14.02 -13.36 0.57
C ASP A 109 -13.42 -12.17 -0.17
N GLY A 110 -12.17 -11.77 0.17
CA GLY A 110 -11.51 -10.60 -0.40
C GLY A 110 -12.06 -9.26 0.13
N GLU A 111 -12.93 -9.29 1.15
CA GLU A 111 -13.65 -8.13 1.68
C GLU A 111 -13.44 -7.96 3.19
N THR A 112 -13.53 -9.05 3.96
CA THR A 112 -13.41 -9.02 5.42
C THR A 112 -11.99 -8.68 5.83
N ILE A 113 -11.83 -7.51 6.46
CA ILE A 113 -10.53 -7.02 6.92
C ILE A 113 -10.14 -7.68 8.23
N GLY A 114 -8.88 -8.09 8.33
CA GLY A 114 -8.22 -8.52 9.53
C GLY A 114 -6.75 -8.13 9.52
N GLU A 115 -6.02 -8.46 10.57
CA GLU A 115 -4.58 -8.25 10.64
C GLU A 115 -3.83 -9.38 9.95
N VAL A 116 -2.80 -9.03 9.18
CA VAL A 116 -1.85 -10.00 8.62
C VAL A 116 -1.01 -10.56 9.75
N MET A 117 -1.08 -11.85 9.97
CA MET A 117 -0.30 -12.53 10.99
C MET A 117 0.54 -13.63 10.38
N MET A 118 1.74 -13.79 10.92
CA MET A 118 2.73 -14.74 10.42
C MET A 118 3.26 -15.64 11.53
N ARG A 119 3.64 -16.86 11.16
CA ARG A 119 4.27 -17.80 12.05
C ARG A 119 5.32 -18.64 11.32
N GLY A 120 6.39 -18.99 12.02
CA GLY A 120 7.43 -19.88 11.49
C GLY A 120 8.84 -19.40 11.79
N ASN A 121 9.80 -20.17 11.30
CA ASN A 121 11.24 -19.97 11.59
C ASN A 121 11.82 -18.69 11.02
N MET A 122 11.15 -18.05 10.03
CA MET A 122 11.55 -16.75 9.48
C MET A 122 11.23 -15.59 10.40
N VAL A 123 10.29 -15.77 11.34
CA VAL A 123 9.86 -14.72 12.26
C VAL A 123 10.92 -14.47 13.32
N MET A 124 11.17 -13.21 13.62
CA MET A 124 12.13 -12.80 14.66
C MET A 124 11.81 -13.42 16.01
N LYS A 125 12.82 -13.53 16.89
CA LYS A 125 12.61 -13.93 18.29
C LYS A 125 11.98 -12.82 19.13
N GLY A 126 12.14 -11.58 18.74
CA GLY A 126 11.64 -10.39 19.43
C GLY A 126 12.47 -9.14 19.15
N TYR A 127 12.03 -8.02 19.72
CA TYR A 127 12.74 -6.75 19.66
C TYR A 127 13.85 -6.70 20.71
N HIS A 128 15.02 -6.22 20.32
CA HIS A 128 16.19 -6.09 21.18
C HIS A 128 15.87 -5.18 22.39
N ASP A 129 16.13 -5.69 23.59
CA ASP A 129 15.90 -5.01 24.88
C ASP A 129 14.50 -4.41 25.07
N ASN A 130 13.49 -4.93 24.36
CA ASN A 130 12.10 -4.48 24.47
C ASN A 130 11.12 -5.65 24.63
N ILE A 131 11.05 -6.15 25.85
CA ILE A 131 10.23 -7.32 26.22
C ILE A 131 8.72 -7.00 26.04
N ASN A 132 8.30 -5.77 26.35
CA ASN A 132 6.88 -5.39 26.25
C ASN A 132 6.42 -5.38 24.79
N ALA A 133 7.14 -4.70 23.91
CA ALA A 133 6.82 -4.70 22.48
C ALA A 133 6.89 -6.12 21.89
N THR A 134 7.83 -6.96 22.35
CA THR A 134 7.90 -8.36 21.92
C THR A 134 6.65 -9.12 22.32
N LYS A 135 6.23 -9.03 23.59
CA LYS A 135 5.00 -9.71 24.06
C LYS A 135 3.76 -9.26 23.30
N GLU A 136 3.61 -7.98 23.07
CA GLU A 136 2.48 -7.43 22.30
C GLU A 136 2.48 -7.95 20.86
N SER A 137 3.66 -8.03 20.23
CA SER A 137 3.77 -8.50 18.85
C SER A 137 3.60 -10.01 18.67
N PHE A 138 3.54 -10.79 19.76
CA PHE A 138 3.40 -12.25 19.70
C PHE A 138 2.18 -12.75 20.49
N LEU A 139 1.12 -11.96 20.58
CA LEU A 139 -0.13 -12.39 21.20
C LEU A 139 -0.72 -13.60 20.48
N GLY A 140 -1.20 -14.59 21.21
CA GLY A 140 -1.85 -15.79 20.66
C GLY A 140 -0.92 -16.66 19.80
N ASP A 141 0.39 -16.62 20.04
CA ASP A 141 1.44 -17.37 19.32
C ASP A 141 1.55 -17.02 17.82
N TRP A 142 1.12 -15.83 17.43
CA TRP A 142 1.27 -15.28 16.09
C TRP A 142 2.07 -13.97 16.15
N PHE A 143 2.90 -13.75 15.14
CA PHE A 143 3.51 -12.45 14.95
C PHE A 143 2.48 -11.50 14.30
N HIS A 144 2.15 -10.44 15.02
CA HIS A 144 1.27 -9.36 14.60
C HIS A 144 2.07 -8.34 13.78
N THR A 145 1.76 -8.20 12.50
CA THR A 145 2.52 -7.30 11.61
C THR A 145 2.11 -5.84 11.76
N GLY A 146 0.92 -5.57 12.31
CA GLY A 146 0.29 -4.25 12.31
C GLY A 146 -0.24 -3.82 10.94
N ASP A 147 -0.13 -4.67 9.91
CA ASP A 147 -0.68 -4.42 8.59
C ASP A 147 -2.06 -5.11 8.47
N LEU A 148 -3.06 -4.39 7.98
CA LEU A 148 -4.42 -4.88 7.76
C LEU A 148 -4.58 -5.32 6.31
N GLY A 149 -5.32 -6.38 6.09
CA GLY A 149 -5.55 -6.92 4.76
C GLY A 149 -6.76 -7.82 4.68
N VAL A 150 -6.99 -8.37 3.51
CA VAL A 150 -8.02 -9.34 3.20
C VAL A 150 -7.41 -10.60 2.60
N MET A 151 -8.09 -11.72 2.74
CA MET A 151 -7.72 -12.99 2.11
C MET A 151 -8.69 -13.27 0.97
N HIS A 152 -8.18 -13.45 -0.23
CA HIS A 152 -8.98 -13.84 -1.38
C HIS A 152 -9.21 -15.36 -1.43
N GLU A 153 -10.26 -15.80 -2.14
CA GLU A 153 -10.58 -17.23 -2.34
C GLU A 153 -9.41 -18.06 -2.90
N ASP A 154 -8.58 -17.41 -3.73
CA ASP A 154 -7.41 -18.06 -4.36
C ASP A 154 -6.18 -18.13 -3.43
N GLY A 155 -6.32 -17.73 -2.17
CA GLY A 155 -5.29 -17.75 -1.15
C GLY A 155 -4.31 -16.57 -1.18
N TYR A 156 -4.53 -15.59 -2.05
CA TYR A 156 -3.72 -14.37 -2.10
C TYR A 156 -4.17 -13.39 -1.05
N ILE A 157 -3.22 -12.78 -0.35
CA ILE A 157 -3.50 -11.64 0.52
C ILE A 157 -3.41 -10.33 -0.26
N GLU A 158 -4.19 -9.34 0.18
CA GLU A 158 -4.12 -7.98 -0.29
C GLU A 158 -4.14 -7.03 0.91
N LEU A 159 -3.10 -6.22 1.05
CA LEU A 159 -3.03 -5.21 2.12
C LEU A 159 -4.01 -4.09 1.83
N LYS A 160 -4.74 -3.67 2.86
CA LYS A 160 -5.68 -2.56 2.79
C LYS A 160 -5.14 -1.31 3.48
N ASP A 161 -4.44 -1.46 4.60
CA ASP A 161 -3.73 -0.36 5.28
C ASP A 161 -2.87 -0.88 6.43
N ARG A 162 -2.24 0.04 7.15
CA ARG A 162 -1.73 -0.22 8.50
C ARG A 162 -2.79 0.09 9.54
N SER A 163 -2.84 -0.65 10.63
CA SER A 163 -3.79 -0.41 11.71
C SER A 163 -3.75 1.04 12.23
N LYS A 164 -2.56 1.64 12.29
CA LYS A 164 -2.35 3.04 12.71
C LYS A 164 -2.59 4.09 11.62
N ASP A 165 -2.81 3.69 10.37
CA ASP A 165 -3.01 4.58 9.22
C ASP A 165 -4.49 4.59 8.77
N ILE A 166 -5.30 3.64 9.23
CA ILE A 166 -6.76 3.65 9.05
C ILE A 166 -7.34 4.95 9.62
N ILE A 167 -8.23 5.55 8.85
CA ILE A 167 -8.91 6.80 9.22
C ILE A 167 -10.31 6.46 9.69
N ILE A 168 -10.63 6.77 10.95
CA ILE A 168 -11.95 6.45 11.53
C ILE A 168 -12.86 7.66 11.41
N SER A 169 -13.69 7.69 10.38
CA SER A 169 -14.58 8.80 10.06
C SER A 169 -16.03 8.43 10.28
N GLY A 170 -16.64 9.00 11.33
CA GLY A 170 -18.05 8.73 11.65
C GLY A 170 -18.36 7.27 11.99
N GLY A 171 -17.36 6.52 12.47
CA GLY A 171 -17.46 5.09 12.76
C GLY A 171 -17.11 4.18 11.58
N GLU A 172 -16.84 4.74 10.40
CA GLU A 172 -16.41 3.99 9.21
C GLU A 172 -14.88 3.95 9.12
N ASN A 173 -14.34 2.78 8.81
CA ASN A 173 -12.92 2.60 8.56
C ASN A 173 -12.59 2.94 7.10
N ILE A 174 -11.77 3.98 6.90
CA ILE A 174 -11.35 4.43 5.57
C ILE A 174 -9.86 4.09 5.38
N SER A 175 -9.56 3.32 4.35
CA SER A 175 -8.18 3.01 3.96
C SER A 175 -7.52 4.24 3.33
N SER A 176 -6.36 4.63 3.88
CA SER A 176 -5.53 5.67 3.27
C SER A 176 -4.96 5.22 1.93
N ILE A 177 -4.65 3.93 1.77
CA ILE A 177 -4.14 3.33 0.52
C ILE A 177 -5.19 3.40 -0.59
N GLU A 178 -6.46 3.11 -0.32
CA GLU A 178 -7.54 3.21 -1.31
C GLU A 178 -7.67 4.62 -1.91
N ILE A 179 -7.50 5.63 -1.06
CA ILE A 179 -7.51 7.03 -1.51
C ILE A 179 -6.25 7.34 -2.34
N GLU A 180 -5.08 6.91 -1.88
CA GLU A 180 -3.81 7.09 -2.58
C GLU A 180 -3.85 6.46 -3.97
N GLU A 181 -4.35 5.23 -4.10
CA GLU A 181 -4.54 4.55 -5.38
C GLU A 181 -5.45 5.32 -6.34
N THR A 182 -6.53 5.90 -5.80
CA THR A 182 -7.42 6.75 -6.58
C THR A 182 -6.69 8.01 -7.05
N LEU A 183 -5.93 8.66 -6.18
CA LEU A 183 -5.15 9.84 -6.53
C LEU A 183 -4.09 9.56 -7.61
N TYR A 184 -3.46 8.39 -7.59
CA TYR A 184 -2.49 7.97 -8.62
C TYR A 184 -3.12 7.75 -10.01
N LYS A 185 -4.44 7.59 -10.12
CA LYS A 185 -5.14 7.58 -11.43
C LYS A 185 -5.21 8.97 -12.06
N ASN A 186 -5.03 10.04 -11.28
CA ASN A 186 -5.00 11.40 -11.81
C ASN A 186 -3.65 11.67 -12.50
N THR A 187 -3.70 12.04 -13.77
CA THR A 187 -2.51 12.23 -14.62
C THR A 187 -1.57 13.33 -14.14
N LYS A 188 -2.04 14.30 -13.34
CA LYS A 188 -1.26 15.40 -12.78
C LYS A 188 -0.49 15.01 -11.50
N VAL A 189 -0.89 13.94 -10.82
CA VAL A 189 -0.30 13.51 -9.56
C VAL A 189 0.98 12.71 -9.81
N LEU A 190 2.04 13.10 -9.15
CA LEU A 190 3.32 12.37 -9.13
C LEU A 190 3.39 11.42 -7.92
N ILE A 191 3.12 11.97 -6.72
CA ILE A 191 3.12 11.21 -5.46
C ILE A 191 1.94 11.70 -4.62
N ALA A 192 1.28 10.76 -3.95
CA ALA A 192 0.22 11.02 -2.99
C ALA A 192 0.47 10.29 -1.68
N ALA A 193 0.11 10.91 -0.58
CA ALA A 193 0.08 10.29 0.74
C ALA A 193 -1.12 10.84 1.53
N VAL A 194 -1.84 9.95 2.20
CA VAL A 194 -3.06 10.30 2.93
C VAL A 194 -2.88 9.99 4.41
N VAL A 195 -3.29 10.92 5.25
CA VAL A 195 -3.32 10.79 6.71
C VAL A 195 -4.65 11.30 7.27
N ALA A 196 -4.99 10.84 8.47
CA ALA A 196 -6.12 11.38 9.21
C ALA A 196 -5.85 12.81 9.68
N ILE A 197 -6.88 13.67 9.64
CA ILE A 197 -6.94 14.94 10.38
C ILE A 197 -8.14 14.92 11.31
N PRO A 198 -8.03 15.56 12.49
CA PRO A 198 -9.16 15.71 13.40
C PRO A 198 -10.33 16.45 12.74
N ASP A 199 -11.55 15.97 12.95
CA ASP A 199 -12.78 16.61 12.49
C ASP A 199 -13.81 16.64 13.62
N LYS A 200 -14.40 17.83 13.90
CA LYS A 200 -15.33 18.02 15.01
C LYS A 200 -16.62 17.17 14.87
N LYS A 201 -17.03 16.85 13.66
CA LYS A 201 -18.26 16.12 13.38
C LYS A 201 -18.02 14.62 13.22
N TRP A 202 -16.92 14.25 12.57
CA TRP A 202 -16.68 12.88 12.14
C TRP A 202 -15.59 12.17 12.94
N GLY A 203 -14.95 12.86 13.91
CA GLY A 203 -13.78 12.38 14.64
C GLY A 203 -12.53 12.59 13.82
N GLU A 204 -12.42 11.89 12.71
CA GLU A 204 -11.33 12.04 11.74
C GLU A 204 -11.87 12.19 10.32
N THR A 205 -11.08 12.81 9.44
CA THR A 205 -11.33 12.85 7.99
C THR A 205 -10.02 12.73 7.22
N PRO A 206 -10.04 12.24 5.95
CA PRO A 206 -8.84 12.14 5.16
C PRO A 206 -8.28 13.51 4.73
N CYS A 207 -6.96 13.67 4.88
CA CYS A 207 -6.17 14.76 4.31
C CYS A 207 -5.13 14.18 3.36
N ALA A 208 -5.12 14.63 2.11
CA ALA A 208 -4.18 14.17 1.11
C ALA A 208 -3.05 15.18 0.89
N PHE A 209 -1.82 14.71 0.98
CA PHE A 209 -0.61 15.43 0.56
C PHE A 209 -0.26 14.99 -0.85
N ILE A 210 0.04 15.95 -1.73
CA ILE A 210 0.25 15.70 -3.16
C ILE A 210 1.48 16.43 -3.67
N GLU A 211 2.37 15.67 -4.31
CA GLU A 211 3.36 16.21 -5.24
C GLU A 211 2.77 16.15 -6.65
N LEU A 212 2.74 17.25 -7.36
CA LEU A 212 2.34 17.30 -8.76
C LEU A 212 3.52 16.97 -9.67
N LYS A 213 3.24 16.43 -10.86
CA LYS A 213 4.25 16.27 -11.90
C LYS A 213 4.76 17.62 -12.36
N LYS A 214 5.98 17.62 -12.94
CA LYS A 214 6.61 18.81 -13.51
C LYS A 214 5.63 19.51 -14.46
N ASP A 215 5.56 20.84 -14.37
CA ASP A 215 4.70 21.72 -15.18
C ASP A 215 3.18 21.49 -15.05
N CYS A 216 2.73 20.60 -14.15
CA CYS A 216 1.32 20.42 -13.85
C CYS A 216 0.87 21.39 -12.76
N LYS A 217 -0.38 21.87 -12.88
CA LYS A 217 -1.08 22.66 -11.87
C LYS A 217 -2.44 22.03 -11.58
N ALA A 218 -2.81 22.02 -10.32
CA ALA A 218 -4.13 21.59 -9.86
C ALA A 218 -4.55 22.41 -8.66
N THR A 219 -5.85 22.60 -8.49
CA THR A 219 -6.44 23.18 -7.28
C THR A 219 -6.90 22.06 -6.35
N GLU A 220 -7.04 22.37 -5.07
CA GLU A 220 -7.64 21.47 -4.08
C GLU A 220 -9.00 20.95 -4.55
N LYS A 221 -9.86 21.85 -5.05
CA LYS A 221 -11.19 21.51 -5.56
C LYS A 221 -11.14 20.50 -6.71
N GLU A 222 -10.25 20.70 -7.70
CA GLU A 222 -10.10 19.77 -8.83
C GLU A 222 -9.74 18.36 -8.36
N ILE A 223 -8.86 18.23 -7.39
CA ILE A 223 -8.45 16.93 -6.85
C ILE A 223 -9.58 16.28 -6.05
N ILE A 224 -10.27 17.05 -5.21
CA ILE A 224 -11.43 16.54 -4.45
C ILE A 224 -12.55 16.09 -5.39
N ASP A 225 -12.87 16.87 -6.42
CA ASP A 225 -13.91 16.54 -7.39
C ASP A 225 -13.51 15.30 -8.22
N PHE A 226 -12.22 15.14 -8.54
CA PHE A 226 -11.70 13.91 -9.13
C PHE A 226 -11.93 12.70 -8.21
N CYS A 227 -11.61 12.80 -6.93
CA CYS A 227 -11.87 11.71 -5.97
C CYS A 227 -13.36 11.36 -5.92
N LYS A 228 -14.25 12.34 -5.84
CA LYS A 228 -15.71 12.13 -5.82
C LYS A 228 -16.25 11.40 -7.03
N SER A 229 -15.61 11.53 -8.20
CA SER A 229 -16.02 10.82 -9.41
C SER A 229 -15.51 9.38 -9.47
N HIS A 230 -14.62 8.97 -8.54
CA HIS A 230 -13.96 7.66 -8.57
C HIS A 230 -14.15 6.83 -7.29
N MET A 231 -14.68 7.42 -6.22
CA MET A 231 -14.93 6.74 -4.95
C MET A 231 -16.11 7.33 -4.18
N ALA A 232 -16.56 6.63 -3.15
CA ALA A 232 -17.64 7.08 -2.30
C ALA A 232 -17.30 8.42 -1.60
N ASN A 233 -18.26 9.34 -1.54
CA ASN A 233 -18.04 10.70 -1.04
C ASN A 233 -17.49 10.78 0.40
N PHE A 234 -17.85 9.84 1.27
CA PHE A 234 -17.39 9.82 2.65
C PHE A 234 -15.89 9.46 2.76
N LYS A 235 -15.33 8.75 1.77
CA LYS A 235 -13.91 8.41 1.68
C LYS A 235 -13.06 9.54 1.10
N CYS A 236 -13.67 10.51 0.42
CA CYS A 236 -12.93 11.57 -0.27
C CYS A 236 -12.18 12.48 0.71
N PRO A 237 -10.96 12.91 0.39
CA PRO A 237 -10.22 13.88 1.19
C PRO A 237 -11.05 15.15 1.41
N LYS A 238 -11.01 15.66 2.64
CA LYS A 238 -11.61 16.97 2.97
C LYS A 238 -10.63 18.11 2.77
N LYS A 239 -9.33 17.80 2.74
CA LYS A 239 -8.26 18.75 2.54
C LYS A 239 -7.18 18.18 1.62
N ILE A 240 -6.63 19.04 0.76
CA ILE A 240 -5.47 18.73 -0.08
C ILE A 240 -4.36 19.71 0.25
N ILE A 241 -3.15 19.19 0.43
CA ILE A 241 -1.94 19.98 0.67
C ILE A 241 -0.94 19.65 -0.42
N PHE A 242 -0.57 20.66 -1.21
CA PHE A 242 0.45 20.52 -2.23
C PHE A 242 1.82 20.82 -1.64
N GLN A 243 2.66 19.80 -1.54
CA GLN A 243 4.04 19.93 -1.06
C GLN A 243 4.90 18.74 -1.46
N ILE A 244 6.22 18.87 -1.28
CA ILE A 244 7.14 17.73 -1.36
C ILE A 244 6.87 16.80 -0.18
N ILE A 245 6.64 15.53 -0.46
CA ILE A 245 6.32 14.52 0.55
C ILE A 245 7.61 13.94 1.14
N PRO A 246 7.79 13.93 2.47
CA PRO A 246 8.97 13.41 3.12
C PRO A 246 9.11 11.89 2.91
N LYS A 247 10.32 11.47 2.53
CA LYS A 247 10.66 10.08 2.22
C LYS A 247 11.97 9.68 2.91
N THR A 248 12.12 8.40 3.18
CA THR A 248 13.40 7.83 3.58
C THR A 248 14.37 7.82 2.40
N SER A 249 15.65 7.53 2.64
CA SER A 249 16.66 7.32 1.59
C SER A 249 16.29 6.18 0.62
N THR A 250 15.46 5.24 1.05
CA THR A 250 14.94 4.14 0.22
C THR A 250 13.65 4.50 -0.51
N GLY A 251 13.12 5.73 -0.34
CA GLY A 251 11.93 6.22 -1.03
C GLY A 251 10.59 5.88 -0.32
N LYS A 252 10.62 5.33 0.90
CA LYS A 252 9.40 5.07 1.67
C LYS A 252 8.86 6.38 2.24
N ILE A 253 7.57 6.65 2.02
CA ILE A 253 6.88 7.84 2.56
C ILE A 253 6.85 7.80 4.08
N GLN A 254 7.16 8.92 4.70
CA GLN A 254 7.21 9.09 6.16
C GLN A 254 5.92 9.73 6.66
N LYS A 255 4.80 8.97 6.65
CA LYS A 255 3.48 9.47 7.08
C LYS A 255 3.49 10.09 8.49
N PHE A 256 4.38 9.64 9.39
CA PHE A 256 4.49 10.23 10.71
C PHE A 256 4.82 11.73 10.67
N GLN A 257 5.68 12.17 9.73
CA GLN A 257 5.98 13.62 9.57
C GLN A 257 4.76 14.37 9.03
N LEU A 258 3.98 13.75 8.13
CA LEU A 258 2.75 14.35 7.61
C LEU A 258 1.70 14.53 8.73
N ARG A 259 1.64 13.58 9.67
CA ARG A 259 0.75 13.69 10.84
C ARG A 259 1.15 14.83 11.78
N GLU A 260 2.46 15.13 11.92
CA GLU A 260 2.86 16.32 12.70
C GLU A 260 2.42 17.62 12.01
N ILE A 261 2.56 17.71 10.68
CA ILE A 261 2.11 18.90 9.93
C ILE A 261 0.61 19.16 10.12
N VAL A 262 -0.22 18.13 10.09
CA VAL A 262 -1.68 18.31 10.22
C VAL A 262 -2.15 18.65 11.64
N LYS A 263 -1.32 18.41 12.66
CA LYS A 263 -1.63 18.87 14.03
C LYS A 263 -1.57 20.38 14.20
N GLU A 264 -0.86 21.06 13.29
CA GLU A 264 -0.68 22.51 13.30
C GLU A 264 -1.73 23.25 12.45
N LEU A 265 -2.64 22.54 11.80
CA LEU A 265 -3.71 23.07 10.95
C LEU A 265 -5.03 23.25 11.70
#